data_4ad77118e540bfb6f04e3f110b22946e
#
_entry.id   4ad77118e540bfb6f04e3f110b22946e
#
_cell.length_a   1.000
_cell.length_b   1.000
_cell.length_c   1.000
_cell.angle_alpha   90.00
_cell.angle_beta   90.00
_cell.angle_gamma   90.00
#
_symmetry.space_group_name_H-M   'P 1'
#
loop_
_entity.id
_entity.type
_entity.pdbx_description
1 polymer ?
#
loop_
_entity_poly.entity_id
_entity_poly.type
_entity_poly.pdbx_seq_one_letter_code
_entity_poly.pdbx_strand_id
1 'polypeptide(L)'
;TARGCPFSCEFCAASMRLSPFYRVKPVENVIAEIRHIKEFQPEPFIEFADDNTFVNKHHGKALMRALEKENVRWFTETDVSVAEDDELLALMRDAGCVQVLIGFESTTREGLSGIEQKSDWKAQHVDDYMAAVDKIQGYGISVNGCFVLGMDNDGPECFQNVVDFVRDSGLYDVQITILTAFPGTPLYDRLLAEDRIIDKEAWHLCTLFDVNFRPKHMTPETLETQFRWLVTEIYGEEFTAERHGEFHERQAALQANSGREEVTTHERHAG
;
A
#
# COMPACT_ATOMS: atom_id res chain seq x y z
N THR A 1 -1.60 -15.49 -3.00
CA THR A 1 -2.97 -15.78 -3.43
C THR A 1 -3.17 -15.42 -4.90
N ALA A 2 -2.45 -14.44 -5.39
CA ALA A 2 -2.40 -14.03 -6.79
C ALA A 2 -0.94 -13.87 -7.26
N ARG A 3 -0.74 -13.66 -8.54
CA ARG A 3 0.53 -13.26 -9.14
C ARG A 3 0.28 -12.29 -10.26
N GLY A 4 1.15 -11.27 -10.34
CA GLY A 4 1.08 -10.21 -11.32
C GLY A 4 0.04 -9.15 -10.96
N CYS A 5 0.17 -8.01 -11.61
CA CYS A 5 -0.73 -6.87 -11.50
C CYS A 5 -1.13 -6.42 -12.90
N PRO A 6 -2.41 -6.12 -13.19
CA PRO A 6 -2.85 -5.67 -14.53
C PRO A 6 -2.51 -4.20 -14.77
N PHE A 7 -2.19 -3.46 -13.72
CA PHE A 7 -1.72 -2.08 -13.84
C PHE A 7 -0.31 -2.06 -14.44
N SER A 8 -0.06 -1.11 -15.29
CA SER A 8 1.18 -1.02 -16.06
C SER A 8 1.94 0.24 -15.68
N CYS A 9 2.24 0.38 -14.37
CA CYS A 9 3.08 1.47 -13.87
C CYS A 9 4.48 1.34 -14.49
N GLU A 10 4.98 2.40 -15.12
CA GLU A 10 6.22 2.34 -15.91
C GLU A 10 7.48 1.97 -15.10
N PHE A 11 7.46 2.25 -13.80
CA PHE A 11 8.58 1.98 -12.88
C PHE A 11 8.53 0.57 -12.27
N CYS A 12 7.37 -0.13 -12.31
CA CYS A 12 7.17 -1.36 -11.56
C CYS A 12 7.87 -2.56 -12.22
N ALA A 13 8.95 -3.03 -11.62
CA ALA A 13 9.67 -4.21 -12.09
C ALA A 13 8.84 -5.50 -11.93
N ALA A 14 8.06 -5.63 -10.85
CA ALA A 14 7.27 -6.81 -10.57
C ALA A 14 6.22 -7.06 -11.65
N SER A 15 5.31 -6.11 -11.89
CA SER A 15 4.22 -6.26 -12.85
C SER A 15 4.69 -6.26 -14.31
N MET A 16 5.74 -5.50 -14.63
CA MET A 16 6.20 -5.33 -16.01
C MET A 16 7.13 -6.44 -16.50
N ARG A 17 7.87 -7.09 -15.59
CA ARG A 17 8.92 -8.06 -15.95
C ARG A 17 8.78 -9.42 -15.30
N LEU A 18 8.51 -9.45 -14.01
CA LEU A 18 8.49 -10.73 -13.27
C LEU A 18 7.17 -11.46 -13.45
N SER A 19 6.05 -10.76 -13.43
CA SER A 19 4.71 -11.33 -13.48
C SER A 19 3.75 -10.48 -14.34
N PRO A 20 3.94 -10.43 -15.68
CA PRO A 20 3.16 -9.53 -16.56
C PRO A 20 1.70 -9.96 -16.75
N PHE A 21 1.32 -11.13 -16.25
CA PHE A 21 -0.04 -11.66 -16.36
C PHE A 21 -0.63 -11.90 -14.98
N TYR A 22 -1.77 -11.26 -14.72
CA TYR A 22 -2.52 -11.49 -13.50
C TYR A 22 -3.15 -12.89 -13.46
N ARG A 23 -2.93 -13.61 -12.38
CA ARG A 23 -3.47 -14.96 -12.14
C ARG A 23 -3.81 -15.11 -10.67
N VAL A 24 -4.91 -15.80 -10.38
CA VAL A 24 -5.31 -16.14 -9.02
C VAL A 24 -5.04 -17.63 -8.74
N LYS A 25 -4.63 -17.94 -7.52
CA LYS A 25 -4.52 -19.32 -7.02
C LYS A 25 -5.91 -19.76 -6.55
N PRO A 26 -6.36 -20.99 -6.81
CA PRO A 26 -7.60 -21.53 -6.25
C PRO A 26 -7.65 -21.35 -4.73
N VAL A 27 -8.80 -20.91 -4.21
CA VAL A 27 -8.99 -20.63 -2.78
C VAL A 27 -8.64 -21.83 -1.91
N GLU A 28 -9.06 -23.03 -2.32
CA GLU A 28 -8.78 -24.28 -1.62
C GLU A 28 -7.27 -24.55 -1.47
N ASN A 29 -6.46 -24.16 -2.45
CA ASN A 29 -5.01 -24.35 -2.39
C ASN A 29 -4.39 -23.36 -1.39
N VAL A 30 -4.86 -22.11 -1.35
CA VAL A 30 -4.40 -21.12 -0.35
C VAL A 30 -4.72 -21.61 1.05
N ILE A 31 -5.94 -22.09 1.28
CA ILE A 31 -6.35 -22.62 2.58
C ILE A 31 -5.54 -23.86 2.98
N ALA A 32 -5.28 -24.76 2.03
CA ALA A 32 -4.45 -25.94 2.30
C ALA A 32 -3.00 -25.56 2.71
N GLU A 33 -2.41 -24.55 2.07
CA GLU A 33 -1.08 -24.03 2.44
C GLU A 33 -1.08 -23.42 3.84
N ILE A 34 -2.10 -22.62 4.19
CA ILE A 34 -2.21 -22.03 5.53
C ILE A 34 -2.35 -23.12 6.60
N ARG A 35 -3.18 -24.15 6.36
CA ARG A 35 -3.32 -25.29 7.28
C ARG A 35 -2.01 -26.04 7.44
N HIS A 36 -1.26 -26.21 6.35
CA HIS A 36 0.07 -26.83 6.43
C HIS A 36 1.06 -25.98 7.23
N ILE A 37 1.06 -24.65 7.08
CA ILE A 37 1.88 -23.75 7.91
C ILE A 37 1.53 -23.92 9.38
N LYS A 38 0.24 -24.02 9.73
CA LYS A 38 -0.24 -24.19 11.11
C LYS A 38 0.21 -25.51 11.77
N GLU A 39 0.60 -26.53 11.01
CA GLU A 39 1.20 -27.74 11.55
C GLU A 39 2.56 -27.49 12.21
N PHE A 40 3.30 -26.46 11.73
CA PHE A 40 4.61 -26.09 12.25
C PHE A 40 4.55 -24.88 13.19
N GLN A 41 3.61 -23.96 12.94
CA GLN A 41 3.38 -22.73 13.72
C GLN A 41 1.88 -22.59 13.96
N PRO A 42 1.36 -22.95 15.12
CA PRO A 42 -0.09 -22.97 15.41
C PRO A 42 -0.79 -21.62 15.22
N GLU A 43 -0.11 -20.49 15.51
CA GLU A 43 -0.62 -19.13 15.38
C GLU A 43 0.30 -18.32 14.41
N PRO A 44 0.25 -18.60 13.10
CA PRO A 44 1.12 -17.91 12.16
C PRO A 44 0.59 -16.50 11.89
N PHE A 45 1.51 -15.56 11.70
CA PHE A 45 1.23 -14.32 10.99
C PHE A 45 1.52 -14.56 9.50
N ILE A 46 0.54 -14.33 8.64
CA ILE A 46 0.64 -14.60 7.21
C ILE A 46 0.85 -13.31 6.44
N GLU A 47 1.88 -13.25 5.64
CA GLU A 47 2.05 -12.23 4.62
C GLU A 47 1.70 -12.83 3.25
N PHE A 48 0.71 -12.26 2.57
CA PHE A 48 0.43 -12.61 1.18
C PHE A 48 1.33 -11.77 0.29
N ALA A 49 2.34 -12.39 -0.30
CA ALA A 49 3.32 -11.77 -1.20
C ALA A 49 2.72 -11.57 -2.61
N ASP A 50 1.58 -10.95 -2.69
CA ASP A 50 0.88 -10.62 -3.93
C ASP A 50 1.22 -9.19 -4.35
N ASP A 51 1.44 -8.93 -5.63
CA ASP A 51 1.64 -7.56 -6.14
C ASP A 51 0.37 -6.68 -5.98
N ASN A 52 -0.81 -7.28 -5.94
CA ASN A 52 -2.10 -6.66 -5.64
C ASN A 52 -3.16 -7.76 -5.46
N THR A 53 -3.59 -7.99 -4.24
CA THR A 53 -4.44 -9.13 -3.87
C THR A 53 -5.88 -8.99 -4.39
N PHE A 54 -6.43 -7.78 -4.38
CA PHE A 54 -7.87 -7.57 -4.60
C PHE A 54 -8.24 -7.03 -5.99
N VAL A 55 -7.38 -7.17 -6.99
CA VAL A 55 -7.72 -6.88 -8.38
C VAL A 55 -8.97 -7.64 -8.84
N ASN A 56 -9.08 -8.92 -8.48
CA ASN A 56 -10.29 -9.71 -8.66
C ASN A 56 -11.10 -9.73 -7.35
N LYS A 57 -11.95 -8.72 -7.15
CA LYS A 57 -12.76 -8.58 -5.93
C LYS A 57 -13.66 -9.80 -5.66
N HIS A 58 -14.18 -10.48 -6.70
CA HIS A 58 -14.98 -11.69 -6.52
C HIS A 58 -14.16 -12.83 -5.91
N HIS A 59 -12.95 -13.08 -6.45
CA HIS A 59 -12.02 -14.06 -5.89
C HIS A 59 -11.57 -13.65 -4.47
N GLY A 60 -11.25 -12.37 -4.26
CA GLY A 60 -10.89 -11.83 -2.95
C GLY A 60 -11.97 -12.10 -1.90
N LYS A 61 -13.22 -11.78 -2.17
CA LYS A 61 -14.33 -12.06 -1.25
C LYS A 61 -14.50 -13.56 -0.96
N ALA A 62 -14.34 -14.43 -1.96
CA ALA A 62 -14.39 -15.88 -1.75
C ALA A 62 -13.23 -16.37 -0.85
N LEU A 63 -12.03 -15.81 -1.03
CA LEU A 63 -10.87 -16.11 -0.19
C LEU A 63 -11.09 -15.65 1.25
N MET A 64 -11.60 -14.42 1.46
CA MET A 64 -11.85 -13.88 2.81
C MET A 64 -12.84 -14.74 3.58
N ARG A 65 -13.96 -15.16 2.95
CA ARG A 65 -14.94 -16.07 3.59
C ARG A 65 -14.35 -17.45 3.96
N ALA A 66 -13.34 -17.90 3.25
CA ALA A 66 -12.64 -19.14 3.58
C ALA A 66 -11.60 -18.92 4.70
N LEU A 67 -10.88 -17.80 4.69
CA LEU A 67 -9.86 -17.42 5.67
C LEU A 67 -10.44 -17.16 7.07
N GLU A 68 -11.65 -16.60 7.16
CA GLU A 68 -12.33 -16.36 8.44
C GLU A 68 -12.34 -17.62 9.33
N LYS A 69 -12.50 -18.79 8.72
CA LYS A 69 -12.54 -20.09 9.43
C LYS A 69 -11.17 -20.58 9.90
N GLU A 70 -10.12 -20.01 9.36
CA GLU A 70 -8.74 -20.41 9.69
C GLU A 70 -8.19 -19.67 10.91
N ASN A 71 -8.83 -18.58 11.34
CA ASN A 71 -8.42 -17.78 12.51
C ASN A 71 -6.92 -17.43 12.47
N VAL A 72 -6.48 -16.79 11.41
CA VAL A 72 -5.11 -16.30 11.20
C VAL A 72 -5.10 -14.78 11.11
N ARG A 73 -4.00 -14.17 11.53
CA ARG A 73 -3.73 -12.74 11.29
C ARG A 73 -2.87 -12.62 10.05
N TRP A 74 -3.18 -11.63 9.21
CA TRP A 74 -2.47 -11.49 7.94
C TRP A 74 -2.35 -10.04 7.47
N PHE A 75 -1.40 -9.85 6.56
CA PHE A 75 -1.05 -8.61 5.87
C PHE A 75 -1.00 -8.86 4.36
N THR A 76 -1.28 -7.84 3.55
CA THR A 76 -1.14 -7.92 2.09
C THR A 76 -0.94 -6.54 1.45
N GLU A 77 -0.54 -6.56 0.18
CA GLU A 77 -0.49 -5.40 -0.70
C GLU A 77 -1.75 -5.30 -1.55
N THR A 78 -2.24 -4.09 -1.73
CA THR A 78 -3.42 -3.80 -2.55
C THR A 78 -3.41 -2.35 -3.05
N ASP A 79 -4.44 -1.95 -3.77
CA ASP A 79 -4.68 -0.57 -4.17
C ASP A 79 -5.84 0.07 -3.40
N VAL A 80 -5.99 1.39 -3.54
CA VAL A 80 -6.97 2.18 -2.79
C VAL A 80 -8.43 1.80 -3.12
N SER A 81 -8.70 1.09 -4.21
CA SER A 81 -10.07 0.69 -4.61
C SER A 81 -10.75 -0.26 -3.65
N VAL A 82 -10.01 -0.88 -2.71
CA VAL A 82 -10.65 -1.69 -1.65
C VAL A 82 -11.56 -0.86 -0.77
N ALA A 83 -11.29 0.44 -0.63
CA ALA A 83 -12.13 1.37 0.11
C ALA A 83 -13.52 1.60 -0.51
N GLU A 84 -13.70 1.29 -1.79
CA GLU A 84 -15.00 1.41 -2.47
C GLU A 84 -15.98 0.28 -2.16
N ASP A 85 -15.52 -0.81 -1.50
CA ASP A 85 -16.28 -2.05 -1.32
C ASP A 85 -16.44 -2.39 0.17
N ASP A 86 -17.54 -1.92 0.78
CA ASP A 86 -17.85 -2.11 2.20
C ASP A 86 -17.95 -3.61 2.58
N GLU A 87 -18.48 -4.45 1.69
CA GLU A 87 -18.56 -5.90 1.93
C GLU A 87 -17.14 -6.50 1.98
N LEU A 88 -16.26 -6.09 1.08
CA LEU A 88 -14.89 -6.56 1.07
C LEU A 88 -14.14 -6.15 2.33
N LEU A 89 -14.26 -4.88 2.76
CA LEU A 89 -13.62 -4.39 3.99
C LEU A 89 -14.10 -5.14 5.23
N ALA A 90 -15.41 -5.39 5.33
CA ALA A 90 -15.98 -6.19 6.43
C ALA A 90 -15.41 -7.62 6.42
N LEU A 91 -15.39 -8.27 5.26
CA LEU A 91 -14.82 -9.61 5.10
C LEU A 91 -13.31 -9.67 5.42
N MET A 92 -12.54 -8.65 5.03
CA MET A 92 -11.12 -8.56 5.36
C MET A 92 -10.91 -8.48 6.87
N ARG A 93 -11.65 -7.62 7.58
CA ARG A 93 -11.62 -7.52 9.04
C ARG A 93 -11.95 -8.87 9.68
N ASP A 94 -13.06 -9.49 9.29
CA ASP A 94 -13.57 -10.73 9.89
C ASP A 94 -12.63 -11.91 9.59
N ALA A 95 -11.94 -11.88 8.46
CA ALA A 95 -10.90 -12.85 8.08
C ALA A 95 -9.54 -12.61 8.77
N GLY A 96 -9.39 -11.57 9.60
CA GLY A 96 -8.18 -11.31 10.37
C GLY A 96 -7.13 -10.45 9.68
N CYS A 97 -7.51 -9.62 8.71
CA CYS A 97 -6.62 -8.61 8.14
C CYS A 97 -6.24 -7.58 9.21
N VAL A 98 -4.95 -7.40 9.44
CA VAL A 98 -4.47 -6.41 10.41
C VAL A 98 -3.92 -5.16 9.75
N GLN A 99 -3.37 -5.31 8.54
CA GLN A 99 -2.79 -4.20 7.80
C GLN A 99 -2.84 -4.46 6.30
N VAL A 100 -2.95 -3.39 5.54
CA VAL A 100 -2.73 -3.38 4.08
C VAL A 100 -1.66 -2.37 3.72
N LEU A 101 -0.79 -2.72 2.76
CA LEU A 101 0.07 -1.75 2.09
C LEU A 101 -0.66 -1.24 0.86
N ILE A 102 -0.71 0.09 0.72
CA ILE A 102 -1.34 0.76 -0.42
C ILE A 102 -0.31 1.66 -1.10
N GLY A 103 -0.05 1.40 -2.39
CA GLY A 103 0.77 2.26 -3.22
C GLY A 103 0.01 3.53 -3.61
N PHE A 104 0.20 4.60 -2.85
CA PHE A 104 -0.26 5.95 -3.22
C PHE A 104 0.65 6.59 -4.26
N GLU A 105 1.95 6.30 -4.20
CA GLU A 105 3.06 6.77 -5.04
C GLU A 105 3.32 8.28 -4.90
N SER A 106 2.32 9.13 -5.11
CA SER A 106 2.39 10.59 -4.92
C SER A 106 1.11 11.12 -4.29
N THR A 107 1.20 12.24 -3.61
CA THR A 107 0.07 12.95 -2.98
C THR A 107 -0.59 13.97 -3.92
N THR A 108 -0.09 14.13 -5.15
CA THR A 108 -0.58 15.11 -6.11
C THR A 108 -0.97 14.47 -7.43
N ARG A 109 -1.97 15.04 -8.09
CA ARG A 109 -2.40 14.61 -9.43
C ARG A 109 -1.27 14.74 -10.46
N GLU A 110 -0.51 15.81 -10.35
CA GLU A 110 0.62 16.08 -11.23
C GLU A 110 1.71 15.01 -11.07
N GLY A 111 2.07 14.64 -9.83
CA GLY A 111 3.05 13.61 -9.54
C GLY A 111 2.64 12.23 -10.07
N LEU A 112 1.33 11.95 -10.07
CA LEU A 112 0.77 10.69 -10.59
C LEU A 112 0.56 10.67 -12.11
N SER A 113 0.58 11.83 -12.77
CA SER A 113 0.28 11.91 -14.21
C SER A 113 1.33 11.18 -15.05
N GLY A 114 0.87 10.25 -15.89
CA GLY A 114 1.70 9.51 -16.83
C GLY A 114 2.52 8.36 -16.25
N ILE A 115 2.39 8.05 -14.95
CA ILE A 115 3.08 6.88 -14.35
C ILE A 115 2.47 5.54 -14.80
N GLU A 116 1.20 5.54 -15.18
CA GLU A 116 0.49 4.36 -15.70
C GLU A 116 0.44 4.41 -17.22
N GLN A 117 0.97 3.40 -17.91
CA GLN A 117 1.05 3.39 -19.37
C GLN A 117 -0.30 3.25 -20.11
N LYS A 118 -1.32 2.71 -19.44
CA LYS A 118 -2.62 2.39 -20.04
C LYS A 118 -3.79 3.17 -19.46
N SER A 119 -3.58 3.83 -18.33
CA SER A 119 -4.60 4.59 -17.63
C SER A 119 -3.93 5.72 -16.84
N ASP A 120 -4.73 6.61 -16.29
CA ASP A 120 -4.35 7.57 -15.26
C ASP A 120 -5.25 7.37 -14.02
N TRP A 121 -5.53 6.11 -13.70
CA TRP A 121 -6.48 5.78 -12.64
C TRP A 121 -6.05 6.37 -11.29
N LYS A 122 -4.79 6.21 -10.90
CA LYS A 122 -4.26 6.79 -9.65
C LYS A 122 -4.42 8.31 -9.61
N ALA A 123 -4.05 9.01 -10.69
CA ALA A 123 -4.20 10.45 -10.80
C ALA A 123 -5.67 10.92 -10.71
N GLN A 124 -6.62 10.12 -11.17
CA GLN A 124 -8.06 10.42 -11.07
C GLN A 124 -8.61 10.24 -9.65
N HIS A 125 -7.99 9.39 -8.83
CA HIS A 125 -8.49 9.04 -7.48
C HIS A 125 -7.67 9.64 -6.34
N VAL A 126 -6.69 10.51 -6.63
CA VAL A 126 -5.84 11.12 -5.59
C VAL A 126 -6.65 11.91 -4.56
N ASP A 127 -7.72 12.57 -4.97
CA ASP A 127 -8.59 13.35 -4.08
C ASP A 127 -9.36 12.46 -3.07
N ASP A 128 -9.48 11.15 -3.34
CA ASP A 128 -10.17 10.18 -2.51
C ASP A 128 -9.25 9.52 -1.46
N TYR A 129 -7.92 9.72 -1.56
CA TYR A 129 -6.93 9.00 -0.75
C TYR A 129 -7.15 9.14 0.75
N MET A 130 -7.38 10.36 1.24
CA MET A 130 -7.61 10.60 2.68
C MET A 130 -8.88 9.91 3.17
N ALA A 131 -9.98 10.01 2.40
CA ALA A 131 -11.23 9.34 2.73
C ALA A 131 -11.10 7.81 2.70
N ALA A 132 -10.29 7.29 1.80
CA ALA A 132 -10.01 5.85 1.72
C ALA A 132 -9.22 5.35 2.93
N VAL A 133 -8.18 6.09 3.37
CA VAL A 133 -7.43 5.78 4.60
C VAL A 133 -8.36 5.76 5.80
N ASP A 134 -9.14 6.84 5.97
CA ASP A 134 -10.11 6.97 7.05
C ASP A 134 -11.09 5.78 7.07
N LYS A 135 -11.62 5.41 5.92
CA LYS A 135 -12.58 4.32 5.79
C LYS A 135 -11.95 2.96 6.11
N ILE A 136 -10.78 2.62 5.56
CA ILE A 136 -10.11 1.34 5.81
C ILE A 136 -9.76 1.21 7.30
N GLN A 137 -9.18 2.26 7.89
CA GLN A 137 -8.83 2.28 9.31
C GLN A 137 -10.07 2.26 10.20
N GLY A 138 -11.23 2.75 9.71
CA GLY A 138 -12.53 2.62 10.36
C GLY A 138 -13.03 1.17 10.49
N TYR A 139 -12.55 0.26 9.66
CA TYR A 139 -12.80 -1.18 9.78
C TYR A 139 -11.81 -1.91 10.73
N GLY A 140 -10.86 -1.21 11.32
CA GLY A 140 -9.86 -1.81 12.20
C GLY A 140 -8.64 -2.36 11.47
N ILE A 141 -8.48 -2.06 10.19
CA ILE A 141 -7.36 -2.47 9.35
C ILE A 141 -6.41 -1.29 9.22
N SER A 142 -5.18 -1.41 9.72
CA SER A 142 -4.20 -0.33 9.58
C SER A 142 -3.72 -0.20 8.12
N VAL A 143 -3.39 1.04 7.73
CA VAL A 143 -2.86 1.32 6.39
C VAL A 143 -1.39 1.66 6.47
N ASN A 144 -0.56 0.96 5.69
CA ASN A 144 0.81 1.33 5.38
C ASN A 144 0.82 2.01 4.00
N GLY A 145 1.00 3.32 3.99
CA GLY A 145 1.00 4.10 2.75
C GLY A 145 2.37 4.13 2.09
N CYS A 146 2.47 3.67 0.83
CA CYS A 146 3.73 3.69 0.08
C CYS A 146 3.79 4.92 -0.84
N PHE A 147 4.91 5.67 -0.77
CA PHE A 147 5.20 6.85 -1.59
C PHE A 147 6.53 6.70 -2.31
N VAL A 148 6.57 7.15 -3.57
CA VAL A 148 7.75 7.11 -4.43
C VAL A 148 8.14 8.54 -4.80
N LEU A 149 9.32 8.99 -4.39
CA LEU A 149 9.82 10.36 -4.57
C LEU A 149 10.73 10.46 -5.79
N GLY A 150 10.64 11.58 -6.52
CA GLY A 150 11.45 11.86 -7.69
C GLY A 150 10.78 11.50 -9.01
N MET A 151 9.45 11.44 -9.04
CA MET A 151 8.67 11.33 -10.26
C MET A 151 8.97 12.52 -11.19
N ASP A 152 8.66 12.38 -12.46
CA ASP A 152 9.00 13.38 -13.48
C ASP A 152 8.40 14.78 -13.22
N ASN A 153 7.26 14.83 -12.54
CA ASN A 153 6.60 16.09 -12.20
C ASN A 153 6.82 16.51 -10.74
N ASP A 154 7.67 15.81 -9.99
CA ASP A 154 8.00 16.19 -8.62
C ASP A 154 9.01 17.34 -8.58
N GLY A 155 8.62 18.42 -7.93
CA GLY A 155 9.53 19.47 -7.44
C GLY A 155 9.95 19.22 -5.97
N PRO A 156 10.81 20.09 -5.41
CA PRO A 156 11.25 19.96 -4.00
C PRO A 156 10.12 19.99 -2.97
N GLU A 157 8.96 20.50 -3.32
CA GLU A 157 7.76 20.55 -2.47
C GLU A 157 7.15 19.16 -2.21
N CYS A 158 7.43 18.16 -3.04
CA CYS A 158 6.84 16.82 -2.91
C CYS A 158 7.14 16.18 -1.55
N PHE A 159 8.30 16.46 -0.97
CA PHE A 159 8.69 15.93 0.34
C PHE A 159 7.80 16.45 1.47
N GLN A 160 7.55 17.77 1.50
CA GLN A 160 6.66 18.36 2.48
C GLN A 160 5.21 17.90 2.27
N ASN A 161 4.76 17.78 1.02
CA ASN A 161 3.43 17.27 0.70
C ASN A 161 3.20 15.86 1.27
N VAL A 162 4.21 14.99 1.26
CA VAL A 162 4.11 13.67 1.89
C VAL A 162 3.98 13.78 3.41
N VAL A 163 4.78 14.64 4.08
CA VAL A 163 4.68 14.86 5.53
C VAL A 163 3.27 15.33 5.90
N ASP A 164 2.77 16.34 5.18
CA ASP A 164 1.45 16.93 5.44
C ASP A 164 0.35 15.89 5.20
N PHE A 165 0.42 15.14 4.10
CA PHE A 165 -0.54 14.07 3.82
C PHE A 165 -0.55 12.99 4.91
N VAL A 166 0.62 12.53 5.36
CA VAL A 166 0.73 11.51 6.41
C VAL A 166 0.12 11.98 7.72
N ARG A 167 0.36 13.28 8.07
CA ARG A 167 -0.23 13.88 9.27
C ARG A 167 -1.74 14.00 9.16
N ASP A 168 -2.23 14.56 8.05
CA ASP A 168 -3.63 14.90 7.90
C ASP A 168 -4.51 13.66 7.67
N SER A 169 -3.97 12.58 7.08
CA SER A 169 -4.69 11.32 6.84
C SER A 169 -4.71 10.38 8.04
N GLY A 170 -3.85 10.58 9.04
CA GLY A 170 -3.69 9.66 10.17
C GLY A 170 -3.24 8.25 9.75
N LEU A 171 -2.41 8.14 8.68
CA LEU A 171 -1.81 6.88 8.26
C LEU A 171 -1.07 6.21 9.41
N TYR A 172 -1.35 4.92 9.65
CA TYR A 172 -0.69 4.14 10.71
C TYR A 172 0.80 3.96 10.42
N ASP A 173 1.13 3.38 9.26
CA ASP A 173 2.50 3.20 8.80
C ASP A 173 2.74 3.87 7.45
N VAL A 174 4.01 4.12 7.15
CA VAL A 174 4.44 4.77 5.92
C VAL A 174 5.67 4.06 5.38
N GLN A 175 5.72 3.84 4.08
CA GLN A 175 6.89 3.39 3.36
C GLN A 175 7.25 4.44 2.31
N ILE A 176 8.46 4.99 2.37
CA ILE A 176 8.96 5.95 1.40
C ILE A 176 10.14 5.38 0.63
N THR A 177 10.14 5.58 -0.68
CA THR A 177 11.17 5.11 -1.58
C THR A 177 11.56 6.18 -2.59
N ILE A 178 12.76 6.06 -3.15
CA ILE A 178 13.18 6.84 -4.31
C ILE A 178 12.76 6.10 -5.58
N LEU A 179 12.24 6.82 -6.55
CA LEU A 179 11.98 6.29 -7.88
C LEU A 179 13.27 5.67 -8.42
N THR A 180 13.23 4.39 -8.74
CA THR A 180 14.39 3.66 -9.19
C THR A 180 14.18 3.16 -10.62
N ALA A 181 15.09 3.55 -11.51
CA ALA A 181 15.10 3.06 -12.88
C ALA A 181 15.66 1.62 -12.91
N PHE A 182 14.78 0.62 -12.71
CA PHE A 182 15.17 -0.78 -12.82
C PHE A 182 15.35 -1.19 -14.27
N PRO A 183 16.48 -1.83 -14.64
CA PRO A 183 16.72 -2.30 -15.99
C PRO A 183 15.58 -3.19 -16.51
N GLY A 184 15.18 -2.89 -17.74
CA GLY A 184 14.11 -3.61 -18.42
C GLY A 184 12.71 -3.12 -18.08
N THR A 185 12.54 -2.10 -17.26
CA THR A 185 11.27 -1.39 -17.10
C THR A 185 11.10 -0.32 -18.18
N PRO A 186 9.87 0.06 -18.54
CA PRO A 186 9.63 1.19 -19.45
C PRO A 186 10.26 2.50 -18.95
N LEU A 187 10.26 2.74 -17.64
CA LEU A 187 10.95 3.88 -17.03
C LEU A 187 12.44 3.88 -17.37
N TYR A 188 13.12 2.75 -17.19
CA TYR A 188 14.55 2.65 -17.50
C TYR A 188 14.83 2.96 -18.98
N ASP A 189 14.07 2.34 -19.89
CA ASP A 189 14.24 2.53 -21.33
C ASP A 189 14.02 4.00 -21.73
N ARG A 190 13.03 4.66 -21.13
CA ARG A 190 12.74 6.08 -21.36
C ARG A 190 13.86 6.99 -20.83
N LEU A 191 14.26 6.80 -19.57
CA LEU A 191 15.33 7.59 -18.96
C LEU A 191 16.68 7.38 -19.65
N LEU A 192 16.93 6.18 -20.18
CA LEU A 192 18.11 5.89 -20.98
C LEU A 192 18.10 6.68 -22.30
N ALA A 193 16.95 6.73 -22.98
CA ALA A 193 16.78 7.49 -24.22
C ALA A 193 16.90 9.02 -24.00
N GLU A 194 16.48 9.50 -22.82
CA GLU A 194 16.59 10.91 -22.40
C GLU A 194 17.98 11.28 -21.84
N ASP A 195 18.97 10.39 -21.81
CA ASP A 195 20.29 10.55 -21.19
C ASP A 195 20.23 10.95 -19.70
N ARG A 196 19.25 10.41 -18.99
CA ARG A 196 19.01 10.69 -17.56
C ARG A 196 19.50 9.59 -16.63
N ILE A 197 19.93 8.42 -17.10
CA ILE A 197 20.59 7.40 -16.27
C ILE A 197 21.97 7.92 -15.88
N ILE A 198 22.31 7.93 -14.59
CA ILE A 198 23.58 8.46 -14.08
C ILE A 198 24.74 7.56 -14.52
N ASP A 199 24.63 6.26 -14.26
CA ASP A 199 25.60 5.26 -14.65
C ASP A 199 24.88 3.94 -14.99
N LYS A 200 25.05 3.46 -16.22
CA LYS A 200 24.39 2.27 -16.74
C LYS A 200 24.90 0.96 -16.11
N GLU A 201 26.04 0.99 -15.48
CA GLU A 201 26.68 -0.18 -14.85
C GLU A 201 26.54 -0.17 -13.33
N ALA A 202 25.96 0.89 -12.75
CA ALA A 202 25.79 1.05 -11.31
C ALA A 202 24.56 0.29 -10.75
N TRP A 203 24.52 -1.02 -10.96
CA TRP A 203 23.42 -1.89 -10.49
C TRP A 203 23.22 -1.83 -8.97
N HIS A 204 24.26 -1.51 -8.22
CA HIS A 204 24.22 -1.34 -6.78
C HIS A 204 23.36 -0.16 -6.33
N LEU A 205 23.01 0.77 -7.24
CA LEU A 205 22.09 1.87 -6.97
C LEU A 205 20.60 1.51 -7.23
N CYS A 206 20.32 0.26 -7.65
CA CYS A 206 18.94 -0.20 -7.84
C CYS A 206 18.34 -0.73 -6.52
N THR A 207 18.23 0.14 -5.50
CA THR A 207 17.87 -0.25 -4.12
C THR A 207 16.55 0.31 -3.62
N LEU A 208 15.89 1.20 -4.34
CA LEU A 208 14.76 2.04 -3.90
C LEU A 208 15.15 3.15 -2.90
N PHE A 209 16.42 3.25 -2.51
CA PHE A 209 16.93 4.24 -1.54
C PHE A 209 18.11 5.06 -2.11
N ASP A 210 18.61 4.68 -3.26
CA ASP A 210 19.70 5.37 -3.96
C ASP A 210 19.19 6.03 -5.24
N VAL A 211 19.79 7.17 -5.58
CA VAL A 211 19.43 7.93 -6.79
C VAL A 211 20.26 7.40 -7.97
N ASN A 212 19.62 6.73 -8.94
CA ASN A 212 20.28 6.19 -10.13
C ASN A 212 19.97 6.91 -11.44
N PHE A 213 19.24 8.05 -11.36
CA PHE A 213 18.84 8.86 -12.50
C PHE A 213 18.85 10.36 -12.16
N ARG A 214 18.72 11.21 -13.20
CA ARG A 214 18.57 12.68 -13.04
C ARG A 214 17.11 13.06 -13.07
N PRO A 215 16.51 13.58 -11.96
CA PRO A 215 15.15 14.11 -11.95
C PRO A 215 15.00 15.32 -12.88
N LYS A 216 13.74 15.68 -13.24
CA LYS A 216 13.50 16.84 -14.13
C LYS A 216 13.53 18.19 -13.41
N HIS A 217 13.02 18.25 -12.19
CA HIS A 217 12.76 19.51 -11.48
C HIS A 217 13.61 19.70 -10.22
N MET A 218 14.56 18.81 -9.98
CA MET A 218 15.55 18.91 -8.91
C MET A 218 16.85 18.23 -9.30
N THR A 219 17.94 18.48 -8.58
CA THR A 219 19.19 17.74 -8.80
C THR A 219 19.17 16.40 -8.08
N PRO A 220 20.00 15.41 -8.49
CA PRO A 220 20.18 14.15 -7.75
C PRO A 220 20.54 14.38 -6.27
N GLU A 221 21.41 15.34 -6.00
CA GLU A 221 21.85 15.71 -4.63
C GLU A 221 20.67 16.30 -3.81
N THR A 222 19.80 17.08 -4.47
CA THR A 222 18.59 17.60 -3.81
C THR A 222 17.63 16.48 -3.46
N LEU A 223 17.37 15.55 -4.39
CA LEU A 223 16.51 14.38 -4.15
C LEU A 223 17.05 13.55 -2.97
N GLU A 224 18.35 13.26 -2.96
CA GLU A 224 18.97 12.46 -1.91
C GLU A 224 18.93 13.17 -0.54
N THR A 225 19.24 14.47 -0.50
CA THR A 225 19.26 15.23 0.75
C THR A 225 17.86 15.39 1.34
N GLN A 226 16.88 15.72 0.50
CA GLN A 226 15.49 15.87 0.92
C GLN A 226 14.87 14.53 1.30
N PHE A 227 15.22 13.45 0.64
CA PHE A 227 14.80 12.11 1.02
C PHE A 227 15.30 11.73 2.42
N ARG A 228 16.57 12.01 2.74
CA ARG A 228 17.11 11.78 4.09
C ARG A 228 16.41 12.63 5.15
N TRP A 229 16.09 13.88 4.83
CA TRP A 229 15.28 14.73 5.70
C TRP A 229 13.90 14.11 5.92
N LEU A 230 13.22 13.70 4.84
CA LEU A 230 11.89 13.08 4.92
C LEU A 230 11.89 11.81 5.76
N VAL A 231 12.93 10.95 5.63
CA VAL A 231 13.12 9.77 6.48
C VAL A 231 13.15 10.16 7.96
N THR A 232 13.89 11.22 8.30
CA THR A 232 14.00 11.69 9.69
C THR A 232 12.66 12.20 10.24
N GLU A 233 11.91 12.95 9.42
CA GLU A 233 10.58 13.47 9.80
C GLU A 233 9.56 12.34 9.97
N ILE A 234 9.43 11.48 8.97
CA ILE A 234 8.37 10.43 8.91
C ILE A 234 8.59 9.36 9.98
N TYR A 235 9.83 8.96 10.23
CA TYR A 235 10.16 7.89 11.18
C TYR A 235 10.65 8.41 12.54
N GLY A 236 10.52 9.73 12.80
CA GLY A 236 10.76 10.32 14.11
C GLY A 236 9.88 9.67 15.19
N GLU A 237 10.45 9.42 16.38
CA GLU A 237 9.74 8.73 17.46
C GLU A 237 8.42 9.39 17.84
N GLU A 238 8.42 10.72 17.97
CA GLU A 238 7.23 11.50 18.35
C GLU A 238 6.13 11.38 17.31
N PHE A 239 6.44 11.61 16.02
CA PHE A 239 5.47 11.55 14.93
C PHE A 239 4.93 10.12 14.68
N THR A 240 5.79 9.11 14.87
CA THR A 240 5.36 7.70 14.81
C THR A 240 4.44 7.34 15.97
N ALA A 241 4.77 7.78 17.19
CA ALA A 241 3.95 7.51 18.37
C ALA A 241 2.58 8.21 18.27
N GLU A 242 2.52 9.44 17.74
CA GLU A 242 1.28 10.17 17.48
C GLU A 242 0.34 9.38 16.56
N ARG A 243 0.82 8.99 15.37
CA ARG A 243 0.03 8.22 14.38
C ARG A 243 -0.48 6.89 14.93
N HIS A 244 0.40 6.15 15.64
CA HIS A 244 0.02 4.88 16.25
C HIS A 244 -0.99 5.09 17.39
N GLY A 245 -0.82 6.16 18.19
CA GLY A 245 -1.74 6.54 19.25
C GLY A 245 -3.14 6.84 18.72
N GLU A 246 -3.25 7.68 17.71
CA GLU A 246 -4.52 8.03 17.07
C GLU A 246 -5.27 6.81 16.53
N PHE A 247 -4.56 5.90 15.85
CA PHE A 247 -5.15 4.66 15.37
C PHE A 247 -5.68 3.79 16.51
N HIS A 248 -4.91 3.60 17.58
CA HIS A 248 -5.33 2.78 18.71
C HIS A 248 -6.49 3.39 19.49
N GLU A 249 -6.52 4.69 19.69
CA GLU A 249 -7.65 5.42 20.30
C GLU A 249 -8.92 5.24 19.47
N ARG A 250 -8.81 5.37 18.16
CA ARG A 250 -9.92 5.11 17.22
C ARG A 250 -10.44 3.68 17.33
N GLN A 251 -9.55 2.67 17.39
CA GLN A 251 -9.94 1.27 17.54
C GLN A 251 -10.65 1.02 18.87
N ALA A 252 -10.16 1.59 19.95
CA ALA A 252 -10.80 1.48 21.26
C ALA A 252 -12.22 2.08 21.26
N ALA A 253 -12.40 3.23 20.59
CA ALA A 253 -13.72 3.87 20.46
C ALA A 253 -14.70 3.01 19.63
N LEU A 254 -14.25 2.39 18.54
CA LEU A 254 -15.07 1.48 17.73
C LEU A 254 -15.52 0.25 18.51
N GLN A 255 -14.62 -0.37 19.27
CA GLN A 255 -14.93 -1.53 20.11
C GLN A 255 -15.93 -1.18 21.23
N ALA A 256 -15.76 -0.02 21.88
CA ALA A 256 -16.68 0.44 22.91
C ALA A 256 -18.10 0.68 22.39
N ASN A 257 -18.24 1.16 21.14
CA ASN A 257 -19.53 1.38 20.50
C ASN A 257 -20.21 0.07 20.09
N SER A 258 -19.45 -0.88 19.53
CA SER A 258 -19.97 -2.21 19.16
C SER A 258 -20.51 -2.99 20.37
N GLY A 259 -19.82 -2.95 21.51
CA GLY A 259 -20.28 -3.57 22.75
C GLY A 259 -21.56 -2.94 23.33
N ARG A 260 -21.81 -1.65 23.06
CA ARG A 260 -23.06 -0.96 23.48
C ARG A 260 -24.27 -1.35 22.61
N GLU A 261 -24.06 -1.58 21.31
CA GLU A 261 -25.13 -1.99 20.39
C GLU A 261 -25.59 -3.44 20.70
N GLU A 262 -24.69 -4.34 21.05
CA GLU A 262 -25.04 -5.71 21.44
C GLU A 262 -25.86 -5.75 22.74
N VAL A 263 -25.52 -4.94 23.74
CA VAL A 263 -26.26 -4.86 25.01
C VAL A 263 -27.67 -4.29 24.79
N THR A 264 -27.80 -3.24 23.97
CA THR A 264 -29.13 -2.64 23.66
C THR A 264 -30.02 -3.53 22.81
N THR A 265 -29.45 -4.42 22.01
CA THR A 265 -30.21 -5.37 21.18
C THR A 265 -30.73 -6.54 22.06
N HIS A 266 -29.95 -6.98 23.05
CA HIS A 266 -30.38 -8.01 24.00
C HIS A 266 -31.52 -7.55 24.92
N GLU A 267 -31.49 -6.28 25.36
CA GLU A 267 -32.54 -5.71 26.20
C GLU A 267 -33.85 -5.51 25.45
N ARG A 268 -33.85 -5.29 24.14
CA ARG A 268 -35.05 -5.16 23.31
C ARG A 268 -35.72 -6.50 22.96
N HIS A 269 -35.07 -7.62 23.12
CA HIS A 269 -35.59 -8.97 22.85
C HIS A 269 -36.00 -9.70 24.16
N ALA A 270 -35.78 -9.10 25.33
CA ALA A 270 -36.12 -9.65 26.64
C ALA A 270 -37.33 -8.95 27.31
N GLY A 271 -38.02 -8.05 26.58
CA GLY A 271 -39.18 -7.31 27.06
C GLY A 271 -40.46 -7.79 26.28
#